data_91d25c1acdf74ed31f996ebb3ed11330
#
_entry.id   91d25c1acdf74ed31f996ebb3ed11330
#
_cell.length_a   1.000
_cell.length_b   1.000
_cell.length_c   1.000
_cell.angle_alpha   90.00
_cell.angle_beta   90.00
_cell.angle_gamma   90.00
#
_symmetry.space_group_name_H-M   'P 1'
#
loop_
_entity.id
_entity.type
_entity.pdbx_description
1 polymer ?
#
loop_
_entity_poly.entity_id
_entity_poly.type
_entity_poly.pdbx_seq_one_letter_code
_entity_poly.pdbx_strand_id
1 'polypeptide(L)'
;MTESRKRSNKMTTKEIFDFVDSQKTAFIGSVDEDGFPNIKAMLAPRERDGNIFYFTTNTSSMRVKQYLSNPKASIYFYHRGRFRYTGVMLKGTMSVLTDQETKERIWRTGDTMFYKKGVTDPDYCVLRFTAASGRCYQDLKTESFEL
;
A
#
# COMPACT_ATOMS: atom_id res chain seq x y z
N MET A 1 -12.12 -19.33 -38.35
CA MET A 1 -10.79 -19.28 -37.87
C MET A 1 -10.43 -17.98 -37.23
N THR A 2 -11.00 -17.76 -36.14
CA THR A 2 -10.66 -16.63 -35.36
C THR A 2 -10.52 -17.07 -33.92
N GLU A 3 -9.52 -17.90 -33.70
CA GLU A 3 -8.90 -17.95 -32.39
C GLU A 3 -8.19 -16.64 -32.10
N SER A 4 -8.51 -15.66 -32.92
CA SER A 4 -8.05 -14.36 -32.75
C SER A 4 -8.65 -13.85 -31.47
N ARG A 5 -7.85 -13.95 -30.44
CA ARG A 5 -7.80 -12.74 -29.71
C ARG A 5 -8.92 -12.56 -28.73
N LYS A 6 -9.18 -13.55 -27.92
CA LYS A 6 -9.34 -13.20 -26.53
C LYS A 6 -7.96 -12.73 -26.07
N ARG A 7 -7.59 -11.51 -26.44
CA ARG A 7 -6.59 -10.80 -25.67
C ARG A 7 -7.10 -10.89 -24.26
N SER A 8 -6.38 -11.64 -23.43
CA SER A 8 -6.69 -11.60 -22.02
C SER A 8 -6.60 -10.13 -21.62
N ASN A 9 -7.68 -9.53 -21.15
CA ASN A 9 -7.69 -8.18 -20.59
C ASN A 9 -6.95 -8.14 -19.24
N LYS A 10 -6.03 -9.10 -19.05
CA LYS A 10 -5.22 -9.22 -17.87
C LYS A 10 -4.19 -8.10 -17.83
N MET A 11 -4.14 -7.35 -16.73
CA MET A 11 -3.10 -6.37 -16.51
C MET A 11 -1.75 -7.06 -16.37
N THR A 12 -0.74 -6.53 -17.06
CA THR A 12 0.65 -6.91 -16.84
C THR A 12 1.13 -6.40 -15.49
N THR A 13 2.22 -6.95 -14.97
CA THR A 13 2.85 -6.45 -13.74
C THR A 13 3.19 -4.96 -13.85
N LYS A 14 3.71 -4.54 -15.00
CA LYS A 14 4.01 -3.11 -15.26
C LYS A 14 2.75 -2.25 -15.18
N GLU A 15 1.66 -2.67 -15.82
CA GLU A 15 0.39 -1.95 -15.79
C GLU A 15 -0.18 -1.86 -14.38
N ILE A 16 -0.06 -2.92 -13.58
CA ILE A 16 -0.48 -2.94 -12.18
C ILE A 16 0.27 -1.87 -11.39
N PHE A 17 1.60 -1.84 -11.49
CA PHE A 17 2.40 -0.88 -10.75
C PHE A 17 2.25 0.56 -11.27
N ASP A 18 2.08 0.75 -12.58
CA ASP A 18 1.77 2.06 -13.15
C ASP A 18 0.43 2.59 -12.60
N PHE A 19 -0.57 1.73 -12.50
CA PHE A 19 -1.85 2.08 -11.90
C PHE A 19 -1.69 2.45 -10.42
N VAL A 20 -1.01 1.63 -9.65
CA VAL A 20 -0.77 1.86 -8.21
C VAL A 20 -0.02 3.17 -7.99
N ASP A 21 1.01 3.44 -8.77
CA ASP A 21 1.82 4.65 -8.65
C ASP A 21 1.01 5.93 -8.99
N SER A 22 -0.05 5.81 -9.77
CA SER A 22 -0.92 6.93 -10.15
C SER A 22 -1.94 7.31 -9.09
N GLN A 23 -2.14 6.49 -8.06
CA GLN A 23 -3.17 6.72 -7.04
C GLN A 23 -2.66 7.66 -5.94
N LYS A 24 -3.57 8.49 -5.43
CA LYS A 24 -3.28 9.46 -4.34
C LYS A 24 -3.66 8.94 -2.96
N THR A 25 -4.45 7.89 -2.92
CA THR A 25 -4.94 7.28 -1.67
C THR A 25 -4.68 5.79 -1.73
N ALA A 26 -4.19 5.24 -0.63
CA ALA A 26 -4.08 3.82 -0.39
C ALA A 26 -4.97 3.44 0.79
N PHE A 27 -5.64 2.30 0.70
CA PHE A 27 -6.36 1.72 1.83
C PHE A 27 -5.51 0.61 2.40
N ILE A 28 -5.16 0.71 3.66
CA ILE A 28 -4.33 -0.32 4.30
C ILE A 28 -5.13 -1.15 5.28
N GLY A 29 -4.89 -2.44 5.27
CA GLY A 29 -5.49 -3.42 6.15
C GLY A 29 -4.51 -3.94 7.17
N SER A 30 -4.98 -4.13 8.39
CA SER A 30 -4.24 -4.71 9.51
C SER A 30 -5.17 -5.64 10.29
N VAL A 31 -4.63 -6.40 11.22
CA VAL A 31 -5.40 -7.31 12.08
C VAL A 31 -5.25 -6.84 13.52
N ASP A 32 -6.38 -6.66 14.20
CA ASP A 32 -6.38 -6.26 15.60
C ASP A 32 -6.22 -7.44 16.57
N GLU A 33 -6.19 -7.14 17.87
CA GLU A 33 -5.99 -8.14 18.93
C GLU A 33 -7.10 -9.20 18.95
N ASP A 34 -8.30 -8.83 18.52
CA ASP A 34 -9.46 -9.74 18.48
C ASP A 34 -9.54 -10.53 17.17
N GLY A 35 -8.57 -10.33 16.27
CA GLY A 35 -8.51 -11.00 14.99
C GLY A 35 -9.36 -10.36 13.90
N PHE A 36 -9.91 -9.17 14.14
CA PHE A 36 -10.68 -8.47 13.13
C PHE A 36 -9.77 -7.73 12.14
N PRO A 37 -10.12 -7.74 10.84
CA PRO A 37 -9.46 -6.88 9.87
C PRO A 37 -9.86 -5.43 10.09
N ASN A 38 -8.87 -4.55 10.07
CA ASN A 38 -9.05 -3.12 10.17
C ASN A 38 -8.61 -2.49 8.86
N ILE A 39 -9.31 -1.44 8.41
CA ILE A 39 -9.05 -0.77 7.14
C ILE A 39 -8.99 0.73 7.39
N LYS A 40 -7.99 1.38 6.83
CA LYS A 40 -7.84 2.82 6.91
C LYS A 40 -7.34 3.41 5.60
N ALA A 41 -7.89 4.57 5.24
CA ALA A 41 -7.36 5.38 4.16
C ALA A 41 -6.06 6.07 4.60
N MET A 42 -5.05 6.02 3.75
CA MET A 42 -3.76 6.66 3.92
C MET A 42 -3.45 7.50 2.68
N LEU A 43 -2.57 8.47 2.84
CA LEU A 43 -1.94 9.09 1.68
C LEU A 43 -1.18 8.03 0.88
N ALA A 44 -1.00 8.27 -0.41
CA ALA A 44 -0.24 7.39 -1.28
C ALA A 44 1.13 7.05 -0.68
N PRO A 45 1.70 5.89 -1.04
CA PRO A 45 3.07 5.57 -0.64
C PRO A 45 4.04 6.68 -1.02
N ARG A 46 4.97 6.95 -0.14
CA ARG A 46 6.01 7.95 -0.37
C ARG A 46 7.01 7.53 -1.42
N GLU A 47 7.25 6.24 -1.49
CA GLU A 47 8.22 5.63 -2.36
C GLU A 47 7.81 4.18 -2.63
N ARG A 48 8.09 3.70 -3.83
CA ARG A 48 8.00 2.28 -4.18
C ARG A 48 9.29 1.85 -4.85
N ASP A 49 9.81 0.73 -4.40
CA ASP A 49 10.95 0.05 -5.01
C ASP A 49 10.55 -1.39 -5.32
N GLY A 50 10.24 -1.67 -6.59
CA GLY A 50 9.70 -2.97 -6.99
C GLY A 50 8.38 -3.26 -6.27
N ASN A 51 8.36 -4.31 -5.49
CA ASN A 51 7.21 -4.73 -4.68
C ASN A 51 7.24 -4.21 -3.23
N ILE A 52 8.11 -3.26 -2.94
CA ILE A 52 8.27 -2.66 -1.62
C ILE A 52 7.71 -1.24 -1.63
N PHE A 53 6.87 -0.93 -0.65
CA PHE A 53 6.19 0.36 -0.52
C PHE A 53 6.51 1.00 0.83
N TYR A 54 6.74 2.29 0.85
CA TYR A 54 7.04 3.05 2.06
C TYR A 54 5.95 4.07 2.34
N PHE A 55 5.44 4.03 3.57
CA PHE A 55 4.45 4.98 4.09
C PHE A 55 5.02 5.68 5.31
N THR A 56 4.49 6.85 5.62
CA THR A 56 4.75 7.51 6.90
C THR A 56 3.53 7.42 7.80
N THR A 57 3.76 7.27 9.09
CA THR A 57 2.68 7.24 10.07
C THR A 57 3.17 7.69 11.44
N ASN A 58 2.23 7.91 12.36
CA ASN A 58 2.53 8.15 13.76
C ASN A 58 2.84 6.83 14.48
N THR A 59 3.94 6.79 15.21
CA THR A 59 4.33 5.62 16.01
C THR A 59 3.24 5.26 17.03
N SER A 60 2.52 6.26 17.53
CA SER A 60 1.41 6.10 18.48
C SER A 60 0.12 5.55 17.85
N SER A 61 0.07 5.37 16.52
CA SER A 61 -1.15 4.90 15.86
C SER A 61 -1.46 3.44 16.22
N MET A 62 -2.74 3.11 16.23
CA MET A 62 -3.18 1.72 16.46
C MET A 62 -2.59 0.75 15.43
N ARG A 63 -2.41 1.20 14.20
CA ARG A 63 -1.84 0.40 13.11
C ARG A 63 -0.43 -0.09 13.43
N VAL A 64 0.41 0.77 13.97
CA VAL A 64 1.78 0.40 14.35
C VAL A 64 1.75 -0.74 15.36
N LYS A 65 0.94 -0.61 16.40
CA LYS A 65 0.76 -1.65 17.41
C LYS A 65 0.27 -2.97 16.79
N GLN A 66 -0.70 -2.86 15.88
CA GLN A 66 -1.26 -4.03 15.20
C GLN A 66 -0.20 -4.73 14.32
N TYR A 67 0.58 -3.99 13.55
CA TYR A 67 1.63 -4.57 12.70
C TYR A 67 2.79 -5.16 13.51
N LEU A 68 3.12 -4.60 14.66
CA LEU A 68 4.12 -5.18 15.55
C LEU A 68 3.68 -6.55 16.12
N SER A 69 2.38 -6.72 16.34
CA SER A 69 1.82 -8.00 16.80
C SER A 69 1.54 -8.99 15.67
N ASN A 70 1.09 -8.49 14.51
CA ASN A 70 0.78 -9.31 13.34
C ASN A 70 1.18 -8.54 12.07
N PRO A 71 2.28 -8.92 11.42
CA PRO A 71 2.79 -8.19 10.26
C PRO A 71 1.98 -8.42 8.98
N LYS A 72 1.03 -9.33 8.96
CA LYS A 72 0.18 -9.54 7.78
C LYS A 72 -0.62 -8.30 7.47
N ALA A 73 -0.52 -7.86 6.21
CA ALA A 73 -1.13 -6.63 5.76
C ALA A 73 -1.68 -6.79 4.35
N SER A 74 -2.64 -5.96 4.04
CA SER A 74 -3.10 -5.75 2.67
C SER A 74 -3.14 -4.26 2.38
N ILE A 75 -2.88 -3.91 1.15
CA ILE A 75 -3.12 -2.55 0.66
C ILE A 75 -4.02 -2.61 -0.56
N TYR A 76 -4.88 -1.60 -0.70
CA TYR A 76 -5.87 -1.57 -1.78
C TYR A 76 -5.87 -0.19 -2.42
N PHE A 77 -5.92 -0.20 -3.74
CA PHE A 77 -6.03 0.98 -4.57
C PHE A 77 -7.25 0.84 -5.46
N TYR A 78 -8.00 1.93 -5.59
CA TYR A 78 -9.25 1.91 -6.34
C TYR A 78 -9.39 3.20 -7.15
N HIS A 79 -9.77 3.04 -8.40
CA HIS A 79 -10.13 4.14 -9.25
C HIS A 79 -11.42 3.83 -10.00
N ARG A 80 -12.37 4.73 -9.88
CA ARG A 80 -13.60 4.68 -10.67
C ARG A 80 -13.49 5.66 -11.83
N GLY A 81 -13.41 5.14 -13.04
CA GLY A 81 -13.54 5.91 -14.25
C GLY A 81 -15.01 6.19 -14.57
N ARG A 82 -15.27 6.83 -15.71
CA ARG A 82 -16.63 7.19 -16.13
C ARG A 82 -17.50 5.97 -16.34
N PHE A 83 -16.96 4.89 -16.91
CA PHE A 83 -17.71 3.67 -17.28
C PHE A 83 -17.13 2.40 -16.66
N ARG A 84 -15.95 2.45 -16.12
CA ARG A 84 -15.20 1.29 -15.62
C ARG A 84 -14.51 1.62 -14.32
N TYR A 85 -14.24 0.59 -13.53
CA TYR A 85 -13.41 0.73 -12.35
C TYR A 85 -12.21 -0.21 -12.41
N THR A 86 -11.17 0.15 -11.70
CA THR A 86 -9.99 -0.66 -11.49
C THR A 86 -9.67 -0.70 -10.01
N GLY A 87 -9.48 -1.89 -9.48
CA GLY A 87 -9.00 -2.10 -8.11
C GLY A 87 -7.79 -3.01 -8.13
N VAL A 88 -6.83 -2.71 -7.28
CA VAL A 88 -5.67 -3.58 -7.05
C VAL A 88 -5.51 -3.78 -5.57
N MET A 89 -5.59 -5.04 -5.13
CA MET A 89 -5.26 -5.43 -3.76
C MET A 89 -3.94 -6.16 -3.75
N LEU A 90 -3.04 -5.75 -2.88
CA LEU A 90 -1.77 -6.42 -2.64
C LEU A 90 -1.77 -7.01 -1.23
N LYS A 91 -1.28 -8.23 -1.10
CA LYS A 91 -1.09 -8.91 0.18
C LYS A 91 0.39 -9.09 0.46
N GLY A 92 0.77 -8.92 1.69
CA GLY A 92 2.14 -9.06 2.10
C GLY A 92 2.35 -8.81 3.58
N THR A 93 3.52 -8.30 3.91
CA THR A 93 3.91 -8.03 5.29
C THR A 93 4.32 -6.58 5.49
N MET A 94 3.99 -6.05 6.65
CA MET A 94 4.34 -4.69 7.05
C MET A 94 5.41 -4.72 8.13
N SER A 95 6.46 -3.93 7.93
CA SER A 95 7.50 -3.69 8.94
C SER A 95 7.42 -2.26 9.43
N VAL A 96 7.61 -2.06 10.72
CA VAL A 96 7.69 -0.74 11.34
C VAL A 96 9.16 -0.36 11.47
N LEU A 97 9.57 0.72 10.82
CA LEU A 97 10.96 1.18 10.77
C LEU A 97 11.10 2.49 11.56
N THR A 98 11.94 2.48 12.57
CA THR A 98 12.18 3.62 13.44
C THR A 98 13.62 4.14 13.39
N ASP A 99 14.47 3.52 12.56
CA ASP A 99 15.84 3.93 12.39
C ASP A 99 15.95 5.29 11.69
N GLN A 100 16.86 6.11 12.16
CA GLN A 100 16.99 7.50 11.71
C GLN A 100 17.32 7.60 10.22
N GLU A 101 18.13 6.70 9.70
CA GLU A 101 18.51 6.67 8.28
C GLU A 101 17.27 6.53 7.37
N THR A 102 16.40 5.57 7.66
CA THR A 102 15.14 5.38 6.91
C THR A 102 14.22 6.57 7.09
N LYS A 103 14.08 7.07 8.30
CA LYS A 103 13.26 8.25 8.60
C LYS A 103 13.68 9.46 7.78
N GLU A 104 14.98 9.72 7.69
CA GLU A 104 15.54 10.83 6.89
C GLU A 104 15.32 10.61 5.39
N ARG A 105 15.53 9.40 4.91
CA ARG A 105 15.37 9.07 3.50
C ARG A 105 13.91 9.27 3.00
N ILE A 106 12.95 8.95 3.82
CA ILE A 106 11.52 9.03 3.47
C ILE A 106 10.93 10.42 3.77
N TRP A 107 11.59 11.20 4.62
CA TRP A 107 11.11 12.53 5.00
C TRP A 107 10.96 13.45 3.79
N ARG A 108 9.88 14.24 3.79
CA ARG A 108 9.63 15.27 2.78
C ARG A 108 9.39 16.63 3.44
N THR A 109 9.73 17.68 2.73
CA THR A 109 9.39 19.06 3.12
C THR A 109 7.89 19.18 3.32
N GLY A 110 7.48 19.75 4.47
CA GLY A 110 6.07 19.87 4.84
C GLY A 110 5.59 18.80 5.81
N ASP A 111 6.37 17.74 6.05
CA ASP A 111 6.00 16.68 7.00
C ASP A 111 5.93 17.17 8.45
N THR A 112 6.51 18.32 8.76
CA THR A 112 6.35 18.98 10.06
C THR A 112 4.90 19.31 10.39
N MET A 113 4.01 19.38 9.41
CA MET A 113 2.57 19.47 9.64
C MET A 113 2.02 18.27 10.42
N PHE A 114 2.61 17.11 10.23
CA PHE A 114 2.18 15.86 10.85
C PHE A 114 3.06 15.48 12.04
N TYR A 115 4.33 15.88 12.02
CA TYR A 115 5.36 15.51 13.00
C TYR A 115 6.06 16.78 13.49
N LYS A 116 5.56 17.35 14.58
CA LYS A 116 5.90 18.70 15.04
C LYS A 116 7.39 18.89 15.41
N LYS A 117 8.05 17.82 15.82
CA LYS A 117 9.48 17.85 16.19
C LYS A 117 10.41 17.58 15.02
N GLY A 118 9.86 17.46 13.80
CA GLY A 118 10.62 17.20 12.59
C GLY A 118 11.02 15.74 12.41
N VAL A 119 12.06 15.52 11.61
CA VAL A 119 12.53 14.19 11.21
C VAL A 119 13.00 13.31 12.38
N THR A 120 13.32 13.91 13.51
CA THR A 120 13.71 13.20 14.73
C THR A 120 12.54 12.98 15.69
N ASP A 121 11.34 13.39 15.30
CA ASP A 121 10.15 13.22 16.14
C ASP A 121 9.95 11.74 16.47
N PRO A 122 9.93 11.35 17.77
CA PRO A 122 9.74 9.95 18.14
C PRO A 122 8.39 9.39 17.74
N ASP A 123 7.39 10.25 17.46
CA ASP A 123 6.09 9.84 16.94
C ASP A 123 6.07 9.70 15.41
N TYR A 124 7.19 9.92 14.75
CA TYR A 124 7.35 9.66 13.32
C TYR A 124 8.01 8.32 13.10
N CYS A 125 7.38 7.47 12.30
CA CYS A 125 8.00 6.23 11.82
C CYS A 125 7.61 5.96 10.37
N VAL A 126 8.29 5.00 9.78
CA VAL A 126 8.06 4.53 8.40
C VAL A 126 7.48 3.13 8.45
N LEU A 127 6.45 2.89 7.64
CA LEU A 127 5.92 1.57 7.38
C LEU A 127 6.47 1.08 6.06
N ARG A 128 7.08 -0.10 6.05
CA ARG A 128 7.54 -0.77 4.84
C ARG A 128 6.66 -1.97 4.56
N PHE A 129 5.92 -1.90 3.48
CA PHE A 129 5.08 -3.01 3.00
C PHE A 129 5.82 -3.76 1.90
N THR A 130 5.96 -5.08 2.07
CA THR A 130 6.52 -5.97 1.06
C THR A 130 5.41 -6.83 0.50
N ALA A 131 5.03 -6.57 -0.75
CA ALA A 131 3.97 -7.31 -1.42
C ALA A 131 4.47 -8.67 -1.88
N ALA A 132 3.68 -9.71 -1.66
CA ALA A 132 3.95 -11.08 -2.10
C ALA A 132 3.02 -11.53 -3.23
N SER A 133 1.79 -11.08 -3.21
CA SER A 133 0.77 -11.45 -4.19
C SER A 133 -0.34 -10.42 -4.20
N GLY A 134 -1.28 -10.57 -5.11
CA GLY A 134 -2.41 -9.68 -5.14
C GLY A 134 -3.51 -10.12 -6.08
N ARG A 135 -4.50 -9.26 -6.23
CA ARG A 135 -5.61 -9.39 -7.15
C ARG A 135 -5.90 -8.07 -7.84
N CYS A 136 -6.17 -8.15 -9.13
CA CYS A 136 -6.72 -7.04 -9.90
C CYS A 136 -8.20 -7.25 -10.09
N TYR A 137 -8.94 -6.20 -9.89
CA TYR A 137 -10.37 -6.13 -10.18
C TYR A 137 -10.59 -5.11 -11.28
N GLN A 138 -11.11 -5.58 -12.40
CA GLN A 138 -11.50 -4.70 -13.50
C GLN A 138 -12.93 -5.04 -13.89
N ASP A 139 -13.82 -4.10 -13.67
CA ASP A 139 -15.24 -4.31 -13.86
C ASP A 139 -15.71 -5.52 -13.05
N LEU A 140 -16.21 -6.58 -13.68
CA LEU A 140 -16.66 -7.80 -12.98
C LEU A 140 -15.63 -8.94 -13.03
N LYS A 141 -14.40 -8.66 -13.47
CA LYS A 141 -13.34 -9.66 -13.59
C LYS A 141 -12.35 -9.54 -12.46
N THR A 142 -11.90 -10.68 -11.97
CA THR A 142 -10.89 -10.79 -10.91
C THR A 142 -9.74 -11.67 -11.40
N GLU A 143 -8.54 -11.16 -11.30
CA GLU A 143 -7.30 -11.88 -11.66
C GLU A 143 -6.35 -11.87 -10.48
N SER A 144 -5.90 -13.06 -10.06
CA SER A 144 -4.87 -13.20 -9.02
C SER A 144 -3.49 -13.26 -9.64
N PHE A 145 -2.50 -12.76 -8.92
CA PHE A 145 -1.11 -12.78 -9.38
C PHE A 145 -0.14 -12.97 -8.21
N GLU A 146 1.03 -13.49 -8.53
CA GLU A 146 2.17 -13.60 -7.62
C GLU A 146 3.24 -12.57 -8.00
N LEU A 147 4.03 -12.17 -7.03
CA LEU A 147 5.13 -11.22 -7.21
C LEU A 147 6.49 -11.83 -6.90
#